data_71470fbde81e69a5c671d06cd816f27d
#
_entry.id   71470fbde81e69a5c671d06cd816f27d
#
_cell.length_a   1.000
_cell.length_b   1.000
_cell.length_c   1.000
_cell.angle_alpha   90.00
_cell.angle_beta   90.00
_cell.angle_gamma   90.00
#
_symmetry.space_group_name_H-M   'P 1'
#
loop_
_entity.id
_entity.type
_entity.pdbx_description
1 polymer ?
#
loop_
_entity_poly.entity_id
_entity_poly.type
_entity_poly.pdbx_seq_one_letter_code
_entity_poly.pdbx_strand_id
1 'polypeptide(L)'
;MYRSILLCLVAACAAPIANEKPGPRGLRADQHLSIASREADRAEELTRWPDTRPGVDGATVDPQRAAGTWFGTWDTAGEHRRRAQVHRSAAAQLEADYEQACGEIASEAASVSPLQRYAVGGSPTTNGTLVLLSAEAGAPDHLLAAMRCHRAWMMLGRTDMDDCPLDLPGLHVSARGDASGIELTMTVDDPSLVDELRRRAAHHLEAAQ
;
A
#
# COMPACT_ATOMS: atom_id res chain seq x y z
N MET A 1 -42.51 -31.10 24.67
CA MET A 1 -41.28 -30.48 25.17
C MET A 1 -40.22 -30.56 24.07
N TYR A 2 -40.12 -29.58 23.22
CA TYR A 2 -39.12 -29.51 22.14
C TYR A 2 -37.93 -28.66 22.64
N ARG A 3 -36.76 -29.26 22.78
CA ARG A 3 -35.49 -28.57 23.08
C ARG A 3 -34.92 -28.07 21.76
N SER A 4 -35.01 -26.75 21.51
CA SER A 4 -34.31 -26.09 20.45
C SER A 4 -32.82 -26.02 20.76
N ILE A 5 -32.02 -26.76 20.00
CA ILE A 5 -30.55 -26.67 20.02
C ILE A 5 -30.18 -25.44 19.17
N LEU A 6 -29.75 -24.37 19.84
CA LEU A 6 -29.21 -23.18 19.22
C LEU A 6 -27.77 -23.52 18.74
N LEU A 7 -27.61 -23.75 17.45
CA LEU A 7 -26.29 -23.87 16.84
C LEU A 7 -25.70 -22.46 16.73
N CYS A 8 -24.79 -22.09 17.64
CA CYS A 8 -23.92 -20.93 17.47
C CYS A 8 -22.93 -21.22 16.35
N LEU A 9 -23.23 -20.75 15.14
CA LEU A 9 -22.26 -20.59 14.07
C LEU A 9 -21.25 -19.54 14.51
N VAL A 10 -20.10 -19.99 15.00
CA VAL A 10 -18.91 -19.13 15.14
C VAL A 10 -18.45 -18.84 13.72
N ALA A 11 -18.93 -17.75 13.14
CA ALA A 11 -18.32 -17.16 11.97
C ALA A 11 -16.90 -16.73 12.40
N ALA A 12 -15.91 -17.56 12.09
CA ALA A 12 -14.52 -17.13 12.12
C ALA A 12 -14.44 -15.93 11.17
N CYS A 13 -14.44 -14.73 11.74
CA CYS A 13 -14.06 -13.53 11.03
C CYS A 13 -12.60 -13.73 10.61
N ALA A 14 -12.39 -14.32 9.43
CA ALA A 14 -11.13 -14.18 8.74
C ALA A 14 -10.95 -12.67 8.57
N ALA A 15 -10.05 -12.08 9.35
CA ALA A 15 -9.64 -10.71 9.13
C ALA A 15 -9.30 -10.61 7.63
N PRO A 16 -9.79 -9.59 6.91
CA PRO A 16 -9.45 -9.42 5.51
C PRO A 16 -7.93 -9.46 5.45
N ILE A 17 -7.39 -10.37 4.64
CA ILE A 17 -5.96 -10.43 4.34
C ILE A 17 -5.64 -9.04 3.84
N ALA A 18 -4.91 -8.26 4.63
CA ALA A 18 -4.48 -6.93 4.24
C ALA A 18 -3.88 -7.07 2.85
N ASN A 19 -4.21 -6.15 1.95
CA ASN A 19 -3.69 -6.19 0.59
C ASN A 19 -2.18 -5.99 0.66
N GLU A 20 -1.44 -7.09 0.78
CA GLU A 20 0.02 -7.11 0.94
C GLU A 20 0.76 -6.70 -0.35
N LYS A 21 0.02 -6.34 -1.41
CA LYS A 21 0.62 -5.82 -2.63
C LYS A 21 1.24 -4.44 -2.37
N PRO A 22 2.39 -4.15 -2.97
CA PRO A 22 2.97 -2.81 -2.88
C PRO A 22 2.10 -1.80 -3.66
N GLY A 23 2.09 -0.55 -3.19
CA GLY A 23 1.48 0.54 -3.91
C GLY A 23 0.15 1.05 -3.34
N PRO A 24 -0.62 1.83 -4.11
CA PRO A 24 -1.82 2.50 -3.62
C PRO A 24 -2.84 1.54 -3.02
N ARG A 25 -3.30 1.83 -1.80
CA ARG A 25 -4.10 0.96 -0.92
C ARG A 25 -3.52 -0.43 -0.67
N GLY A 26 -2.24 -0.61 -0.97
CA GLY A 26 -1.44 -1.73 -0.50
C GLY A 26 -0.56 -1.28 0.65
N LEU A 27 0.55 -2.00 0.85
CA LEU A 27 1.54 -1.65 1.84
C LEU A 27 2.59 -0.70 1.26
N ARG A 28 3.03 0.27 2.07
CA ARG A 28 4.15 1.16 1.77
C ARG A 28 5.49 0.47 2.09
N ALA A 29 6.59 1.03 1.63
CA ALA A 29 7.91 0.43 1.81
C ALA A 29 8.27 0.23 3.30
N ASP A 30 8.02 1.21 4.15
CA ASP A 30 8.25 1.13 5.61
C ASP A 30 7.41 0.03 6.28
N GLN A 31 6.16 -0.15 5.85
CA GLN A 31 5.28 -1.21 6.32
C GLN A 31 5.78 -2.59 5.89
N HIS A 32 6.21 -2.72 4.62
CA HIS A 32 6.84 -3.94 4.13
C HIS A 32 8.10 -4.28 4.93
N LEU A 33 8.98 -3.31 5.21
CA LEU A 33 10.19 -3.52 6.01
C LEU A 33 9.85 -3.92 7.45
N SER A 34 8.81 -3.31 8.04
CA SER A 34 8.35 -3.67 9.37
C SER A 34 7.84 -5.11 9.44
N ILE A 35 7.07 -5.55 8.43
CA ILE A 35 6.61 -6.95 8.35
C ILE A 35 7.80 -7.88 8.15
N ALA A 36 8.72 -7.54 7.24
CA ALA A 36 9.91 -8.33 6.97
C ALA A 36 10.77 -8.55 8.22
N SER A 37 10.90 -7.53 9.06
CA SER A 37 11.62 -7.64 10.35
C SER A 37 10.91 -8.63 11.28
N ARG A 38 9.60 -8.48 11.51
CA ARG A 38 8.83 -9.40 12.37
C ARG A 38 8.88 -10.85 11.89
N GLU A 39 8.79 -11.06 10.58
CA GLU A 39 8.87 -12.41 9.99
C GLU A 39 10.28 -13.01 10.16
N ALA A 40 11.33 -12.19 10.05
CA ALA A 40 12.71 -12.63 10.28
C ALA A 40 12.95 -12.99 11.75
N ASP A 41 12.48 -12.16 12.70
CA ASP A 41 12.58 -12.41 14.14
C ASP A 41 11.84 -13.70 14.51
N ARG A 42 10.66 -13.93 13.92
CA ARG A 42 9.89 -15.17 14.15
C ARG A 42 10.61 -16.40 13.60
N ALA A 43 11.25 -16.27 12.43
CA ALA A 43 12.06 -17.35 11.87
C ALA A 43 13.26 -17.69 12.78
N GLU A 44 13.92 -16.69 13.36
CA GLU A 44 15.03 -16.87 14.28
C GLU A 44 14.56 -17.55 15.58
N GLU A 45 13.45 -17.09 16.15
CA GLU A 45 12.84 -17.70 17.34
C GLU A 45 12.56 -19.19 17.12
N LEU A 46 11.90 -19.54 16.01
CA LEU A 46 11.57 -20.94 15.66
C LEU A 46 12.83 -21.79 15.39
N THR A 47 13.91 -21.17 14.92
CA THR A 47 15.19 -21.88 14.73
C THR A 47 15.90 -22.11 16.05
N ARG A 48 15.83 -21.15 16.98
CA ARG A 48 16.46 -21.24 18.31
C ARG A 48 15.74 -22.23 19.22
N TRP A 49 14.43 -22.28 19.11
CA TRP A 49 13.55 -23.15 19.89
C TRP A 49 12.71 -24.03 18.95
N PRO A 50 13.34 -25.02 18.29
CA PRO A 50 12.56 -25.97 17.49
C PRO A 50 11.47 -26.55 18.37
N ASP A 51 10.25 -26.61 17.84
CA ASP A 51 9.06 -27.05 18.60
C ASP A 51 9.27 -28.52 19.05
N THR A 52 9.95 -28.68 20.17
CA THR A 52 10.21 -29.94 20.83
C THR A 52 9.05 -30.30 21.74
N ARG A 53 7.79 -29.96 21.37
CA ARG A 53 6.65 -30.42 22.13
C ARG A 53 6.72 -31.93 22.20
N PRO A 54 6.93 -32.52 23.39
CA PRO A 54 6.80 -33.95 23.53
C PRO A 54 5.38 -34.32 23.04
N GLY A 55 5.29 -35.35 22.21
CA GLY A 55 4.00 -35.89 21.83
C GLY A 55 3.14 -36.09 23.08
N VAL A 56 1.83 -35.93 22.95
CA VAL A 56 0.83 -35.94 24.05
C VAL A 56 1.03 -37.11 25.01
N ASP A 57 1.80 -38.10 24.65
CA ASP A 57 2.07 -39.34 25.40
C ASP A 57 3.50 -39.46 25.96
N GLY A 58 4.29 -38.34 26.00
CA GLY A 58 5.66 -38.39 26.52
C GLY A 58 6.65 -39.24 25.72
N ALA A 59 6.23 -39.78 24.58
CA ALA A 59 7.12 -40.50 23.67
C ALA A 59 7.92 -39.49 22.84
N THR A 60 9.23 -39.53 22.95
CA THR A 60 10.13 -38.83 22.00
C THR A 60 9.79 -39.32 20.61
N VAL A 61 9.24 -38.42 19.78
CA VAL A 61 8.97 -38.72 18.37
C VAL A 61 10.31 -38.96 17.68
N ASP A 62 10.58 -40.22 17.31
CA ASP A 62 11.75 -40.57 16.52
C ASP A 62 11.70 -39.78 15.22
N PRO A 63 12.67 -38.88 14.95
CA PRO A 63 12.67 -38.05 13.77
C PRO A 63 12.68 -38.86 12.45
N GLN A 64 13.12 -40.13 12.50
CA GLN A 64 13.06 -41.03 11.34
C GLN A 64 11.66 -41.62 11.11
N ARG A 65 10.83 -41.74 12.15
CA ARG A 65 9.43 -42.16 12.02
C ARG A 65 8.50 -41.01 11.61
N ALA A 66 8.82 -39.79 11.97
CA ALA A 66 8.07 -38.61 11.54
C ALA A 66 8.15 -38.36 10.03
N ALA A 67 9.19 -38.81 9.35
CA ALA A 67 9.37 -38.70 7.91
C ALA A 67 8.34 -39.50 7.07
N GLY A 68 7.57 -40.38 7.69
CA GLY A 68 6.52 -41.18 7.01
C GLY A 68 5.08 -40.74 7.30
N THR A 69 4.87 -39.79 8.17
CA THR A 69 3.53 -39.22 8.41
C THR A 69 3.29 -38.04 7.50
N TRP A 70 2.09 -37.93 6.96
CA TRP A 70 1.62 -36.89 6.02
C TRP A 70 1.78 -35.44 6.52
N PHE A 71 2.17 -35.27 7.76
CA PHE A 71 2.65 -34.01 8.31
C PHE A 71 4.17 -33.93 8.09
N GLY A 72 4.57 -33.98 6.80
CA GLY A 72 5.94 -33.68 6.42
C GLY A 72 6.36 -32.40 7.13
N THR A 73 7.57 -32.40 7.67
CA THR A 73 8.17 -31.32 8.44
C THR A 73 7.90 -29.98 7.76
N TRP A 74 6.82 -29.32 8.19
CA TRP A 74 6.54 -27.98 7.72
C TRP A 74 7.66 -27.09 8.27
N ASP A 75 8.58 -26.67 7.41
CA ASP A 75 9.63 -25.74 7.79
C ASP A 75 9.00 -24.37 8.05
N THR A 76 8.40 -24.21 9.24
CA THR A 76 7.75 -22.98 9.65
C THR A 76 8.75 -21.81 9.68
N ALA A 77 9.99 -22.05 10.09
CA ALA A 77 11.05 -21.05 10.06
C ALA A 77 11.41 -20.65 8.60
N GLY A 78 11.46 -21.63 7.69
CA GLY A 78 11.66 -21.37 6.26
C GLY A 78 10.52 -20.57 5.64
N GLU A 79 9.29 -20.83 6.05
CA GLU A 79 8.13 -20.04 5.60
C GLU A 79 8.23 -18.57 6.02
N HIS A 80 8.55 -18.31 7.28
CA HIS A 80 8.77 -16.96 7.77
C HIS A 80 9.94 -16.27 7.06
N ARG A 81 11.05 -16.97 6.77
CA ARG A 81 12.14 -16.43 5.96
C ARG A 81 11.71 -16.06 4.55
N ARG A 82 10.90 -16.90 3.89
CA ARG A 82 10.35 -16.58 2.55
C ARG A 82 9.47 -15.35 2.59
N ARG A 83 8.55 -15.22 3.57
CA ARG A 83 7.72 -14.03 3.74
C ARG A 83 8.55 -12.79 3.98
N ALA A 84 9.54 -12.84 4.85
CA ALA A 84 10.46 -11.74 5.08
C ALA A 84 11.14 -11.29 3.78
N GLN A 85 11.55 -12.24 2.94
CA GLN A 85 12.18 -11.94 1.65
C GLN A 85 11.20 -11.30 0.66
N VAL A 86 9.96 -11.79 0.57
CA VAL A 86 8.91 -11.20 -0.28
C VAL A 86 8.68 -9.74 0.09
N HIS A 87 8.54 -9.43 1.38
CA HIS A 87 8.34 -8.06 1.84
C HIS A 87 9.57 -7.16 1.60
N ARG A 88 10.80 -7.65 1.79
CA ARG A 88 12.00 -6.89 1.41
C ARG A 88 12.05 -6.57 -0.08
N SER A 89 11.71 -7.55 -0.93
CA SER A 89 11.67 -7.33 -2.37
C SER A 89 10.62 -6.32 -2.78
N ALA A 90 9.44 -6.32 -2.13
CA ALA A 90 8.38 -5.34 -2.36
C ALA A 90 8.82 -3.92 -1.95
N ALA A 91 9.48 -3.77 -0.80
CA ALA A 91 10.03 -2.49 -0.37
C ALA A 91 11.09 -1.97 -1.36
N ALA A 92 12.02 -2.83 -1.77
CA ALA A 92 13.05 -2.45 -2.74
C ALA A 92 12.46 -2.05 -4.11
N GLN A 93 11.34 -2.67 -4.52
CA GLN A 93 10.64 -2.24 -5.74
C GLN A 93 10.08 -0.84 -5.61
N LEU A 94 9.45 -0.51 -4.47
CA LEU A 94 8.92 0.85 -4.23
C LEU A 94 10.03 1.90 -4.16
N GLU A 95 11.21 1.56 -3.62
CA GLU A 95 12.38 2.42 -3.65
C GLU A 95 12.89 2.65 -5.08
N ALA A 96 12.97 1.60 -5.90
CA ALA A 96 13.36 1.72 -7.30
C ALA A 96 12.35 2.54 -8.11
N ASP A 97 11.04 2.37 -7.86
CA ASP A 97 9.99 3.18 -8.50
C ASP A 97 10.12 4.67 -8.13
N TYR A 98 10.50 4.97 -6.88
CA TYR A 98 10.79 6.33 -6.45
C TYR A 98 12.03 6.90 -7.16
N GLU A 99 13.13 6.18 -7.21
CA GLU A 99 14.35 6.61 -7.91
C GLU A 99 14.05 6.88 -9.40
N GLN A 100 13.28 6.01 -10.03
CA GLN A 100 12.87 6.17 -11.43
C GLN A 100 11.98 7.40 -11.64
N ALA A 101 11.02 7.63 -10.76
CA ALA A 101 10.07 8.73 -10.89
C ALA A 101 10.64 10.11 -10.51
N CYS A 102 11.61 10.13 -9.58
CA CYS A 102 12.11 11.35 -8.94
C CYS A 102 13.57 11.69 -9.25
N GLY A 103 14.28 10.93 -10.07
CA GLY A 103 15.74 11.01 -10.21
C GLY A 103 16.33 12.41 -10.43
N GLU A 104 15.56 13.34 -11.00
CA GLU A 104 15.96 14.74 -11.23
C GLU A 104 15.23 15.74 -10.30
N ILE A 105 14.32 15.25 -9.44
CA ILE A 105 13.47 16.09 -8.58
C ILE A 105 14.02 16.05 -7.16
N ALA A 106 14.31 17.23 -6.60
CA ALA A 106 14.77 17.31 -5.21
C ALA A 106 13.74 16.73 -4.24
N SER A 107 14.20 16.03 -3.19
CA SER A 107 13.33 15.32 -2.27
C SER A 107 12.36 16.25 -1.51
N GLU A 108 12.77 17.50 -1.24
CA GLU A 108 11.89 18.52 -0.67
C GLU A 108 10.74 18.87 -1.62
N ALA A 109 10.99 18.90 -2.94
CA ALA A 109 9.95 19.14 -3.92
C ALA A 109 9.00 17.93 -4.06
N ALA A 110 9.51 16.71 -3.89
CA ALA A 110 8.72 15.50 -3.88
C ALA A 110 7.76 15.40 -2.67
N SER A 111 8.12 16.00 -1.54
CA SER A 111 7.34 15.95 -0.30
C SER A 111 6.07 16.80 -0.33
N VAL A 112 5.98 17.77 -1.24
CA VAL A 112 4.82 18.67 -1.34
C VAL A 112 3.95 18.25 -2.51
N SER A 113 2.64 18.05 -2.24
CA SER A 113 1.69 17.74 -3.30
C SER A 113 1.61 18.88 -4.33
N PRO A 114 1.81 18.63 -5.64
CA PRO A 114 1.61 19.64 -6.67
C PRO A 114 0.19 20.23 -6.66
N LEU A 115 -0.81 19.46 -6.21
CA LEU A 115 -2.17 19.96 -6.07
C LEU A 115 -2.26 21.03 -4.97
N GLN A 116 -1.67 20.80 -3.80
CA GLN A 116 -1.63 21.79 -2.73
C GLN A 116 -0.90 23.07 -3.12
N ARG A 117 0.14 22.92 -3.97
CA ARG A 117 0.98 24.04 -4.35
C ARG A 117 0.34 24.95 -5.41
N TYR A 118 -0.38 24.36 -6.36
CA TYR A 118 -0.76 25.07 -7.58
C TYR A 118 -2.26 25.12 -7.84
N ALA A 119 -3.10 24.38 -7.09
CA ALA A 119 -4.53 24.37 -7.34
C ALA A 119 -5.18 25.70 -7.01
N VAL A 120 -6.00 26.19 -7.94
CA VAL A 120 -6.74 27.46 -7.83
C VAL A 120 -8.26 27.24 -7.87
N GLY A 121 -8.71 26.04 -8.21
CA GLY A 121 -10.12 25.69 -8.27
C GLY A 121 -10.33 24.28 -8.83
N GLY A 122 -11.59 23.87 -8.88
CA GLY A 122 -11.95 22.57 -9.44
C GLY A 122 -13.43 22.34 -9.48
N SER A 123 -13.84 21.29 -10.17
CA SER A 123 -15.24 20.88 -10.27
C SER A 123 -15.35 19.36 -10.44
N PRO A 124 -16.41 18.73 -9.89
CA PRO A 124 -16.66 17.33 -10.13
C PRO A 124 -17.00 17.06 -11.60
N THR A 125 -16.57 15.90 -12.10
CA THR A 125 -16.97 15.36 -13.40
C THR A 125 -17.71 14.04 -13.21
N THR A 126 -18.26 13.45 -14.27
CA THR A 126 -19.04 12.21 -14.18
C THR A 126 -18.24 11.09 -13.50
N ASN A 127 -16.96 10.91 -13.88
CA ASN A 127 -16.13 9.78 -13.42
C ASN A 127 -14.94 10.21 -12.55
N GLY A 128 -14.95 11.44 -12.02
CA GLY A 128 -13.84 11.96 -11.24
C GLY A 128 -13.95 13.43 -10.92
N THR A 129 -12.84 14.15 -11.14
CA THR A 129 -12.76 15.60 -10.87
C THR A 129 -11.86 16.29 -11.88
N LEU A 130 -12.16 17.54 -12.17
CA LEU A 130 -11.33 18.50 -12.88
C LEU A 130 -10.72 19.45 -11.82
N VAL A 131 -9.41 19.65 -11.87
CA VAL A 131 -8.70 20.62 -11.03
C VAL A 131 -8.04 21.65 -11.94
N LEU A 132 -8.22 22.92 -11.61
CA LEU A 132 -7.55 24.03 -12.28
C LEU A 132 -6.31 24.40 -11.50
N LEU A 133 -5.18 24.50 -12.18
CA LEU A 133 -3.90 24.84 -11.58
C LEU A 133 -3.40 26.17 -12.19
N SER A 134 -2.70 26.94 -11.38
CA SER A 134 -2.10 28.20 -11.81
C SER A 134 -1.04 27.96 -12.88
N ALA A 135 -0.72 29.02 -13.64
CA ALA A 135 0.37 29.00 -14.64
C ALA A 135 1.75 28.65 -14.03
N GLU A 136 1.93 28.87 -12.72
CA GLU A 136 3.15 28.52 -11.99
C GLU A 136 3.42 27.00 -11.94
N ALA A 137 2.42 26.17 -12.20
CA ALA A 137 2.58 24.72 -12.33
C ALA A 137 3.46 24.32 -13.53
N GLY A 138 3.72 25.25 -14.46
CA GLY A 138 4.62 25.06 -15.61
C GLY A 138 3.98 24.26 -16.74
N ALA A 139 4.78 23.49 -17.46
CA ALA A 139 4.28 22.66 -18.55
C ALA A 139 3.54 21.42 -18.04
N PRO A 140 2.46 20.94 -18.72
CA PRO A 140 1.71 19.77 -18.35
C PRO A 140 2.56 18.52 -18.09
N ASP A 141 3.56 18.26 -18.93
CA ASP A 141 4.43 17.09 -18.80
C ASP A 141 5.30 17.15 -17.54
N HIS A 142 5.81 18.34 -17.18
CA HIS A 142 6.58 18.54 -15.96
C HIS A 142 5.70 18.37 -14.72
N LEU A 143 4.46 18.88 -14.76
CA LEU A 143 3.49 18.68 -13.70
C LEU A 143 3.18 17.19 -13.49
N LEU A 144 2.90 16.45 -14.57
CA LEU A 144 2.65 15.01 -14.51
C LEU A 144 3.86 14.23 -13.98
N ALA A 145 5.08 14.65 -14.31
CA ALA A 145 6.30 14.08 -13.74
C ALA A 145 6.41 14.35 -12.24
N ALA A 146 6.14 15.57 -11.78
CA ALA A 146 6.11 15.93 -10.37
C ALA A 146 5.05 15.15 -9.59
N MET A 147 3.87 14.92 -10.18
CA MET A 147 2.81 14.13 -9.56
C MET A 147 3.19 12.64 -9.44
N ARG A 148 3.84 12.06 -10.45
CA ARG A 148 4.37 10.69 -10.38
C ARG A 148 5.43 10.57 -9.30
N CYS A 149 6.35 11.53 -9.22
CA CYS A 149 7.37 11.56 -8.19
C CYS A 149 6.75 11.69 -6.78
N HIS A 150 5.82 12.62 -6.57
CA HIS A 150 5.13 12.78 -5.29
C HIS A 150 4.41 11.48 -4.87
N ARG A 151 3.71 10.83 -5.81
CA ARG A 151 3.06 9.53 -5.56
C ARG A 151 4.07 8.46 -5.14
N ALA A 152 5.18 8.34 -5.87
CA ALA A 152 6.23 7.37 -5.53
C ALA A 152 6.86 7.68 -4.16
N TRP A 153 7.07 8.96 -3.85
CA TRP A 153 7.56 9.39 -2.54
C TRP A 153 6.61 9.00 -1.38
N MET A 154 5.29 9.14 -1.56
CA MET A 154 4.30 8.69 -0.59
C MET A 154 4.39 7.18 -0.31
N MET A 155 4.67 6.39 -1.36
CA MET A 155 4.80 4.92 -1.24
C MET A 155 6.00 4.48 -0.42
N LEU A 156 6.94 5.36 -0.11
CA LEU A 156 8.04 5.07 0.82
C LEU A 156 7.63 5.13 2.30
N GLY A 157 6.44 5.64 2.62
CA GLY A 157 5.96 5.77 4.01
C GLY A 157 6.55 6.96 4.77
N ARG A 158 7.09 7.95 4.06
CA ARG A 158 7.76 9.11 4.69
C ARG A 158 6.81 10.13 5.31
N THR A 159 5.53 10.09 4.95
CA THR A 159 4.45 10.89 5.56
C THR A 159 3.14 10.17 5.51
N ASP A 160 2.27 10.52 6.45
CA ASP A 160 0.88 10.12 6.48
C ASP A 160 0.09 11.06 5.55
N MET A 161 -0.24 10.58 4.34
CA MET A 161 -0.96 11.35 3.33
C MET A 161 -2.21 10.60 2.85
N ASP A 162 -2.93 10.02 3.81
CA ASP A 162 -4.12 9.21 3.53
C ASP A 162 -5.23 9.98 2.80
N ASP A 163 -5.22 11.30 2.89
CA ASP A 163 -6.14 12.19 2.16
C ASP A 163 -5.62 12.67 0.80
N CYS A 164 -4.42 12.23 0.37
CA CYS A 164 -3.95 12.61 -0.95
C CYS A 164 -4.71 11.85 -2.05
N PRO A 165 -5.32 12.54 -3.05
CA PRO A 165 -6.02 11.87 -4.14
C PRO A 165 -5.10 10.99 -4.99
N LEU A 166 -3.79 11.26 -5.01
CA LEU A 166 -2.81 10.48 -5.76
C LEU A 166 -2.56 9.08 -5.16
N ASP A 167 -3.01 8.82 -3.92
CA ASP A 167 -2.92 7.51 -3.27
C ASP A 167 -4.09 6.57 -3.65
N LEU A 168 -4.97 6.96 -4.55
CA LEU A 168 -6.08 6.10 -4.96
C LEU A 168 -5.64 5.05 -5.98
N PRO A 169 -6.07 3.78 -5.80
CA PRO A 169 -5.83 2.73 -6.79
C PRO A 169 -6.62 2.99 -8.07
N GLY A 170 -6.05 2.62 -9.22
CA GLY A 170 -6.69 2.83 -10.51
C GLY A 170 -6.87 4.30 -10.88
N LEU A 171 -6.10 5.21 -10.27
CA LEU A 171 -6.13 6.62 -10.59
C LEU A 171 -5.44 6.89 -11.93
N HIS A 172 -6.15 7.56 -12.81
CA HIS A 172 -5.64 8.14 -14.06
C HIS A 172 -5.61 9.65 -13.95
N VAL A 173 -4.49 10.22 -14.36
CA VAL A 173 -4.27 11.67 -14.33
C VAL A 173 -3.84 12.11 -15.73
N SER A 174 -4.51 13.12 -16.26
CA SER A 174 -4.13 13.78 -17.49
C SER A 174 -4.14 15.30 -17.32
N ALA A 175 -3.21 15.98 -17.96
CA ALA A 175 -3.08 17.42 -17.89
C ALA A 175 -3.10 18.01 -19.29
N ARG A 176 -3.76 19.16 -19.43
CA ARG A 176 -3.73 19.99 -20.63
C ARG A 176 -3.71 21.45 -20.23
N GLY A 177 -3.16 22.30 -21.05
CA GLY A 177 -3.13 23.73 -20.77
C GLY A 177 -2.00 24.43 -21.49
N ASP A 178 -1.85 25.70 -21.15
CA ASP A 178 -0.89 26.61 -21.72
C ASP A 178 -0.33 27.58 -20.66
N ALA A 179 0.24 28.67 -21.08
CA ALA A 179 0.79 29.71 -20.21
C ALA A 179 -0.26 30.40 -19.30
N SER A 180 -1.55 30.21 -19.53
CA SER A 180 -2.63 30.77 -18.69
C SER A 180 -3.03 29.87 -17.52
N GLY A 181 -2.71 28.59 -17.60
CA GLY A 181 -3.00 27.60 -16.55
C GLY A 181 -3.17 26.19 -17.09
N ILE A 182 -3.32 25.24 -16.17
CA ILE A 182 -3.45 23.83 -16.50
C ILE A 182 -4.80 23.30 -16.00
N GLU A 183 -5.49 22.58 -16.87
CA GLU A 183 -6.60 21.71 -16.51
C GLU A 183 -6.08 20.31 -16.26
N LEU A 184 -6.25 19.83 -15.02
CA LEU A 184 -5.92 18.50 -14.61
C LEU A 184 -7.20 17.67 -14.47
N THR A 185 -7.31 16.62 -15.25
CA THR A 185 -8.42 15.67 -15.13
C THR A 185 -7.94 14.43 -14.37
N MET A 186 -8.65 14.07 -13.29
CA MET A 186 -8.40 12.89 -12.50
C MET A 186 -9.63 11.98 -12.55
N THR A 187 -9.43 10.71 -12.87
CA THR A 187 -10.48 9.67 -12.91
C THR A 187 -9.98 8.39 -12.24
N VAL A 188 -10.89 7.52 -11.81
CA VAL A 188 -10.56 6.21 -11.23
C VAL A 188 -11.29 5.10 -11.97
N ASP A 189 -10.66 3.91 -12.04
CA ASP A 189 -11.24 2.75 -12.70
C ASP A 189 -12.45 2.21 -11.95
N ASP A 190 -12.41 2.24 -10.61
CA ASP A 190 -13.49 1.76 -9.77
C ASP A 190 -14.50 2.88 -9.48
N PRO A 191 -15.75 2.78 -9.99
CA PRO A 191 -16.78 3.80 -9.75
C PRO A 191 -17.06 4.06 -8.27
N SER A 192 -16.85 3.09 -7.40
CA SER A 192 -17.05 3.25 -5.95
C SER A 192 -16.05 4.21 -5.30
N LEU A 193 -14.94 4.53 -5.98
CA LEU A 193 -13.90 5.45 -5.51
C LEU A 193 -14.09 6.88 -6.01
N VAL A 194 -15.07 7.15 -6.87
CA VAL A 194 -15.28 8.49 -7.45
C VAL A 194 -15.55 9.54 -6.38
N ASP A 195 -16.42 9.23 -5.41
CA ASP A 195 -16.77 10.18 -4.35
C ASP A 195 -15.58 10.40 -3.39
N GLU A 196 -14.79 9.36 -3.14
CA GLU A 196 -13.55 9.47 -2.37
C GLU A 196 -12.51 10.33 -3.09
N LEU A 197 -12.35 10.16 -4.41
CA LEU A 197 -11.47 11.01 -5.22
C LEU A 197 -11.88 12.48 -5.12
N ARG A 198 -13.18 12.77 -5.27
CA ARG A 198 -13.72 14.13 -5.18
C ARG A 198 -13.50 14.74 -3.80
N ARG A 199 -13.76 13.98 -2.73
CA ARG A 199 -13.55 14.41 -1.35
C ARG A 199 -12.09 14.79 -1.11
N ARG A 200 -11.14 13.93 -1.50
CA ARG A 200 -9.71 14.18 -1.32
C ARG A 200 -9.24 15.35 -2.15
N ALA A 201 -9.70 15.47 -3.40
CA ALA A 201 -9.37 16.63 -4.24
C ALA A 201 -9.90 17.93 -3.64
N ALA A 202 -11.14 17.95 -3.13
CA ALA A 202 -11.72 19.11 -2.47
C ALA A 202 -10.92 19.55 -1.23
N HIS A 203 -10.48 18.59 -0.41
CA HIS A 203 -9.64 18.86 0.76
C HIS A 203 -8.33 19.57 0.37
N HIS A 204 -7.69 19.15 -0.72
CA HIS A 204 -6.49 19.83 -1.22
C HIS A 204 -6.76 21.23 -1.78
N LEU A 205 -7.94 21.47 -2.36
CA LEU A 205 -8.34 22.80 -2.84
C LEU A 205 -8.58 23.77 -1.68
N GLU A 206 -9.17 23.31 -0.57
CA GLU A 206 -9.40 24.13 0.63
C GLU A 206 -8.07 24.49 1.31
N ALA A 207 -7.10 23.58 1.34
CA ALA A 207 -5.78 23.81 1.94
C ALA A 207 -4.89 24.77 1.12
N ALA A 208 -5.23 25.02 -0.16
CA ALA A 208 -4.49 25.92 -1.05
C ALA A 208 -4.97 27.38 -0.99
N GLN A 209 -6.07 27.68 -0.30
CA GLN A 209 -6.65 29.03 -0.09
C GLN A 209 -6.18 29.65 1.23
#